data_334457bb1474202b0ef7ac7dd6325458
#
_entry.id   334457bb1474202b0ef7ac7dd6325458
#
_cell.length_a   1.000
_cell.length_b   1.000
_cell.length_c   1.000
_cell.angle_alpha   90.00
_cell.angle_beta   90.00
_cell.angle_gamma   90.00
#
_symmetry.space_group_name_H-M   'P 1'
#
loop_
_entity.id
_entity.type
_entity.pdbx_description
1 polymer ?
#
loop_
_entity_poly.entity_id
_entity_poly.type
_entity_poly.pdbx_seq_one_letter_code
_entity_poly.pdbx_strand_id
1 'polypeptide(L)'
;MEHNKIMDCRELATLVKDQVKEYVDHIKNNGIPVPKLVCIQVGKIGASSLYVGNKEKACEYCGAESEVFNLNEETTTTETLIQLIHYLNNDQNVHGILVQYPLPEHIDPNVVQFISPMKDVDCFTTTNVGAISIDMTKTSLIPCTVGGIYQLLRSTVGDITGKHCVVIGRSNIVGKPMASVLTQMDATVTVCHSKTKNLASHLLTADIIISAVGKPKFINHYMVKEGAIIIDVGINKDDNGKTCGDVDVTDELLEKVEWITPVPHGVGQLTVSTLMSNLMSVHANQMYALYNSMEQQSQEESYGETAQTGDVEEVEVDVIPPSDRFFKEDEVIDFPQDGEIIVAVQDGNDPVADTTVDIETVTE
;
A
#
# COMPACT_ATOMS: atom_id res chain seq x y z
N MET A 1 -6.51 13.82 -34.37
CA MET A 1 -5.51 13.63 -33.28
C MET A 1 -6.17 12.67 -32.30
N GLU A 2 -5.68 11.42 -32.22
CA GLU A 2 -6.13 10.48 -31.19
C GLU A 2 -5.69 11.06 -29.83
N HIS A 3 -6.65 11.62 -29.11
CA HIS A 3 -6.41 12.06 -27.74
C HIS A 3 -6.31 10.80 -26.87
N ASN A 4 -5.11 10.35 -26.55
CA ASN A 4 -4.91 9.29 -25.58
C ASN A 4 -5.20 9.84 -24.17
N LYS A 5 -6.50 9.91 -23.83
CA LYS A 5 -7.00 10.37 -22.53
C LYS A 5 -7.09 9.24 -21.50
N ILE A 6 -6.63 8.05 -21.87
CA ILE A 6 -6.61 6.88 -21.01
C ILE A 6 -5.29 6.84 -20.25
N MET A 7 -5.37 6.82 -18.92
CA MET A 7 -4.20 6.71 -18.05
C MET A 7 -3.51 5.34 -18.18
N ASP A 8 -2.19 5.30 -18.32
CA ASP A 8 -1.45 4.05 -18.37
C ASP A 8 -1.14 3.52 -16.96
N CYS A 9 -2.11 2.82 -16.39
CA CYS A 9 -1.96 2.18 -15.08
C CYS A 9 -1.01 0.97 -15.10
N ARG A 10 -0.74 0.38 -16.28
CA ARG A 10 0.12 -0.81 -16.38
C ARG A 10 1.58 -0.44 -16.27
N GLU A 11 1.99 0.61 -16.97
CA GLU A 11 3.37 1.10 -16.91
C GLU A 11 3.72 1.46 -15.47
N LEU A 12 2.91 2.28 -14.82
CA LEU A 12 3.13 2.65 -13.42
C LEU A 12 3.16 1.42 -12.49
N ALA A 13 2.21 0.47 -12.64
CA ALA A 13 2.20 -0.75 -11.85
C ALA A 13 3.44 -1.64 -12.09
N THR A 14 4.02 -1.58 -13.29
CA THR A 14 5.25 -2.31 -13.60
C THR A 14 6.45 -1.65 -12.95
N LEU A 15 6.58 -0.33 -13.06
CA LEU A 15 7.65 0.44 -12.40
C LEU A 15 7.69 0.19 -10.89
N VAL A 16 6.54 0.22 -10.21
CA VAL A 16 6.47 -0.08 -8.76
C VAL A 16 6.92 -1.50 -8.45
N LYS A 17 6.53 -2.49 -9.27
CA LYS A 17 6.97 -3.88 -9.06
C LYS A 17 8.46 -4.08 -9.36
N ASP A 18 9.01 -3.37 -10.32
CA ASP A 18 10.43 -3.41 -10.64
C ASP A 18 11.26 -2.88 -9.47
N GLN A 19 10.84 -1.79 -8.82
CA GLN A 19 11.47 -1.28 -7.59
C GLN A 19 11.44 -2.31 -6.45
N VAL A 20 10.29 -2.97 -6.24
CA VAL A 20 10.19 -4.04 -5.23
C VAL A 20 11.10 -5.21 -5.58
N LYS A 21 11.20 -5.57 -6.87
CA LYS A 21 12.09 -6.63 -7.34
C LYS A 21 13.55 -6.29 -7.07
N GLU A 22 13.99 -5.08 -7.35
CA GLU A 22 15.35 -4.60 -7.06
C GLU A 22 15.67 -4.71 -5.57
N TYR A 23 14.75 -4.30 -4.70
CA TYR A 23 14.89 -4.48 -3.25
C TYR A 23 15.04 -5.96 -2.87
N VAL A 24 14.18 -6.84 -3.39
CA VAL A 24 14.21 -8.28 -3.07
C VAL A 24 15.48 -8.93 -3.59
N ASP A 25 15.93 -8.59 -4.80
CA ASP A 25 17.18 -9.09 -5.36
C ASP A 25 18.39 -8.63 -4.49
N HIS A 26 18.38 -7.37 -4.02
CA HIS A 26 19.41 -6.83 -3.14
C HIS A 26 19.50 -7.58 -1.80
N ILE A 27 18.40 -7.71 -1.07
CA ILE A 27 18.41 -8.41 0.24
C ILE A 27 18.78 -9.88 0.10
N LYS A 28 18.31 -10.54 -0.97
CA LYS A 28 18.64 -11.94 -1.27
C LYS A 28 20.14 -12.15 -1.49
N ASN A 29 20.78 -11.24 -2.22
CA ASN A 29 22.23 -11.28 -2.46
C ASN A 29 23.04 -11.07 -1.17
N ASN A 30 22.46 -10.41 -0.17
CA ASN A 30 23.06 -10.21 1.15
C ASN A 30 22.65 -11.28 2.18
N GLY A 31 22.03 -12.38 1.76
CA GLY A 31 21.64 -13.48 2.64
C GLY A 31 20.48 -13.16 3.59
N ILE A 32 19.74 -12.06 3.38
CA ILE A 32 18.57 -11.68 4.15
C ILE A 32 17.35 -12.44 3.61
N PRO A 33 16.48 -13.03 4.47
CA PRO A 33 15.27 -13.69 4.02
C PRO A 33 14.40 -12.80 3.12
N VAL A 34 13.83 -13.35 2.05
CA VAL A 34 12.93 -12.60 1.17
C VAL A 34 11.55 -12.38 1.81
N PRO A 35 10.81 -11.32 1.45
CA PRO A 35 9.47 -11.11 1.97
C PRO A 35 8.54 -12.30 1.66
N LYS A 36 7.74 -12.73 2.64
CA LYS A 36 6.70 -13.77 2.47
C LYS A 36 5.31 -13.19 2.74
N LEU A 37 4.44 -13.30 1.74
CA LEU A 37 3.02 -12.96 1.82
C LEU A 37 2.19 -14.22 2.10
N VAL A 38 1.33 -14.16 3.11
CA VAL A 38 0.28 -15.16 3.33
C VAL A 38 -1.08 -14.56 2.95
N CYS A 39 -1.76 -15.21 2.03
CA CYS A 39 -3.12 -14.86 1.63
C CYS A 39 -4.11 -15.91 2.18
N ILE A 40 -5.11 -15.46 2.95
CA ILE A 40 -6.16 -16.33 3.49
C ILE A 40 -7.42 -16.12 2.67
N GLN A 41 -7.92 -17.19 2.05
CA GLN A 41 -9.17 -17.20 1.29
C GLN A 41 -10.16 -18.17 1.93
N VAL A 42 -11.38 -17.70 2.21
CA VAL A 42 -12.48 -18.56 2.71
C VAL A 42 -13.47 -18.78 1.58
N GLY A 43 -13.68 -20.05 1.21
CA GLY A 43 -14.53 -20.43 0.10
C GLY A 43 -13.92 -20.15 -1.28
N LYS A 44 -14.63 -20.57 -2.33
CA LYS A 44 -14.25 -20.34 -3.73
C LYS A 44 -15.24 -19.39 -4.40
N ILE A 45 -15.06 -18.09 -4.23
CA ILE A 45 -15.82 -17.11 -4.97
C ILE A 45 -15.04 -16.80 -6.26
N GLY A 46 -15.59 -17.13 -7.43
CA GLY A 46 -14.88 -17.17 -8.71
C GLY A 46 -14.06 -15.91 -9.07
N ALA A 47 -14.52 -14.70 -8.68
CA ALA A 47 -13.78 -13.47 -8.85
C ALA A 47 -12.57 -13.41 -7.91
N SER A 48 -12.70 -13.87 -6.65
CA SER A 48 -11.61 -13.87 -5.65
C SER A 48 -10.42 -14.71 -6.06
N SER A 49 -10.65 -15.87 -6.71
CA SER A 49 -9.57 -16.75 -7.17
C SER A 49 -8.69 -16.10 -8.25
N LEU A 50 -9.26 -15.24 -9.10
CA LEU A 50 -8.47 -14.44 -10.06
C LEU A 50 -7.60 -13.41 -9.38
N TYR A 51 -8.10 -12.76 -8.32
CA TYR A 51 -7.34 -11.77 -7.56
C TYR A 51 -6.19 -12.42 -6.78
N VAL A 52 -6.43 -13.57 -6.13
CA VAL A 52 -5.38 -14.34 -5.44
C VAL A 52 -4.29 -14.75 -6.43
N GLY A 53 -4.65 -15.31 -7.59
CA GLY A 53 -3.68 -15.69 -8.61
C GLY A 53 -2.87 -14.51 -9.20
N ASN A 54 -3.44 -13.29 -9.24
CA ASN A 54 -2.69 -12.11 -9.64
C ASN A 54 -1.68 -11.66 -8.56
N LYS A 55 -2.00 -11.85 -7.27
CA LYS A 55 -1.11 -11.58 -6.15
C LYS A 55 0.06 -12.57 -6.11
N GLU A 56 -0.21 -13.87 -6.30
CA GLU A 56 0.82 -14.91 -6.41
C GLU A 56 1.80 -14.60 -7.54
N LYS A 57 1.30 -14.26 -8.75
CA LYS A 57 2.14 -13.85 -9.88
C LYS A 57 2.95 -12.58 -9.61
N ALA A 58 2.40 -11.65 -8.83
CA ALA A 58 3.12 -10.44 -8.47
C ALA A 58 4.25 -10.75 -7.47
N CYS A 59 4.02 -11.62 -6.49
CA CYS A 59 5.07 -12.12 -5.60
C CYS A 59 6.18 -12.83 -6.39
N GLU A 60 5.80 -13.75 -7.31
CA GLU A 60 6.76 -14.45 -8.18
C GLU A 60 7.59 -13.46 -9.02
N TYR A 61 6.94 -12.45 -9.62
CA TYR A 61 7.61 -11.42 -10.41
C TYR A 61 8.63 -10.62 -9.58
N CYS A 62 8.25 -10.24 -8.35
CA CYS A 62 9.11 -9.48 -7.45
C CYS A 62 10.17 -10.35 -6.73
N GLY A 63 10.13 -11.69 -6.87
CA GLY A 63 11.03 -12.59 -6.15
C GLY A 63 10.66 -12.81 -4.68
N ALA A 64 9.47 -12.40 -4.25
CA ALA A 64 8.92 -12.65 -2.93
C ALA A 64 8.25 -14.02 -2.86
N GLU A 65 8.19 -14.59 -1.65
CA GLU A 65 7.43 -15.82 -1.40
C GLU A 65 5.95 -15.54 -1.18
N SER A 66 5.10 -16.48 -1.59
CA SER A 66 3.67 -16.42 -1.30
C SER A 66 3.12 -17.78 -0.90
N GLU A 67 2.14 -17.76 0.01
CA GLU A 67 1.40 -18.94 0.44
C GLU A 67 -0.08 -18.61 0.53
N VAL A 68 -0.93 -19.54 0.05
CA VAL A 68 -2.38 -19.34 0.04
C VAL A 68 -3.06 -20.39 0.92
N PHE A 69 -3.73 -19.94 1.97
CA PHE A 69 -4.60 -20.78 2.80
C PHE A 69 -6.01 -20.76 2.22
N ASN A 70 -6.37 -21.85 1.52
CA ASN A 70 -7.74 -22.04 1.01
C ASN A 70 -8.57 -22.74 2.07
N LEU A 71 -9.40 -22.00 2.79
CA LEU A 71 -10.24 -22.51 3.85
C LEU A 71 -11.62 -22.90 3.30
N ASN A 72 -12.18 -23.98 3.85
CA ASN A 72 -13.52 -24.42 3.48
C ASN A 72 -14.58 -23.46 4.06
N GLU A 73 -15.48 -22.97 3.20
CA GLU A 73 -16.54 -22.03 3.57
C GLU A 73 -17.49 -22.56 4.66
N GLU A 74 -17.84 -23.86 4.57
CA GLU A 74 -18.83 -24.47 5.45
C GLU A 74 -18.28 -24.75 6.88
N THR A 75 -16.97 -24.98 6.98
CA THR A 75 -16.34 -25.39 8.26
C THR A 75 -15.55 -24.28 8.93
N THR A 76 -15.21 -23.21 8.20
CA THR A 76 -14.46 -22.08 8.75
C THR A 76 -15.40 -21.17 9.54
N THR A 77 -15.06 -20.90 10.79
CA THR A 77 -15.78 -19.91 11.63
C THR A 77 -14.92 -18.67 11.83
N THR A 78 -15.54 -17.60 12.34
CA THR A 78 -14.79 -16.38 12.73
C THR A 78 -13.68 -16.72 13.71
N GLU A 79 -13.93 -17.58 14.71
CA GLU A 79 -12.98 -17.96 15.75
C GLU A 79 -11.80 -18.73 15.17
N THR A 80 -12.04 -19.70 14.27
CA THR A 80 -10.96 -20.46 13.64
C THR A 80 -10.11 -19.61 12.74
N LEU A 81 -10.70 -18.62 12.07
CA LEU A 81 -9.98 -17.66 11.25
C LEU A 81 -9.11 -16.73 12.11
N ILE A 82 -9.63 -16.26 13.25
CA ILE A 82 -8.85 -15.47 14.23
C ILE A 82 -7.66 -16.29 14.78
N GLN A 83 -7.87 -17.58 15.11
CA GLN A 83 -6.80 -18.45 15.57
C GLN A 83 -5.68 -18.60 14.52
N LEU A 84 -6.04 -18.76 13.24
CA LEU A 84 -5.06 -18.80 12.15
C LEU A 84 -4.30 -17.48 12.03
N ILE A 85 -5.00 -16.34 12.10
CA ILE A 85 -4.36 -15.01 12.07
C ILE A 85 -3.38 -14.86 13.23
N HIS A 86 -3.75 -15.27 14.45
CA HIS A 86 -2.84 -15.23 15.60
C HIS A 86 -1.62 -16.13 15.41
N TYR A 87 -1.79 -17.33 14.84
CA TYR A 87 -0.67 -18.21 14.50
C TYR A 87 0.30 -17.52 13.53
N LEU A 88 -0.23 -16.94 12.45
CA LEU A 88 0.57 -16.25 11.43
C LEU A 88 1.21 -14.94 11.94
N ASN A 89 0.57 -14.24 12.88
CA ASN A 89 1.16 -13.07 13.53
C ASN A 89 2.45 -13.42 14.28
N ASN A 90 2.52 -14.63 14.88
CA ASN A 90 3.66 -15.08 15.66
C ASN A 90 4.73 -15.80 14.81
N ASP A 91 4.46 -16.15 13.57
CA ASP A 91 5.42 -16.77 12.67
C ASP A 91 6.37 -15.72 12.10
N GLN A 92 7.65 -15.77 12.50
CA GLN A 92 8.69 -14.84 12.05
C GLN A 92 9.03 -14.95 10.56
N ASN A 93 8.67 -16.06 9.92
CA ASN A 93 8.87 -16.24 8.48
C ASN A 93 7.73 -15.64 7.65
N VAL A 94 6.64 -15.17 8.27
CA VAL A 94 5.52 -14.52 7.61
C VAL A 94 5.64 -13.01 7.82
N HIS A 95 5.85 -12.27 6.74
CA HIS A 95 6.06 -10.83 6.80
C HIS A 95 4.78 -10.03 6.53
N GLY A 96 3.91 -10.52 5.62
CA GLY A 96 2.62 -9.90 5.33
C GLY A 96 1.47 -10.90 5.41
N ILE A 97 0.32 -10.45 5.95
CA ILE A 97 -0.91 -11.23 6.05
C ILE A 97 -2.03 -10.47 5.34
N LEU A 98 -2.78 -11.19 4.53
CA LEU A 98 -3.92 -10.66 3.79
C LEU A 98 -5.11 -11.61 3.92
N VAL A 99 -6.28 -11.08 4.29
CA VAL A 99 -7.55 -11.80 4.25
C VAL A 99 -8.33 -11.36 3.03
N GLN A 100 -8.56 -12.30 2.10
CA GLN A 100 -9.20 -11.98 0.83
C GLN A 100 -10.70 -11.75 0.98
N TYR A 101 -11.16 -10.54 0.62
CA TYR A 101 -12.58 -10.20 0.53
C TYR A 101 -13.18 -10.55 -0.86
N PRO A 102 -14.52 -10.76 -0.92
CA PRO A 102 -15.47 -10.78 0.19
C PRO A 102 -15.37 -12.05 1.03
N LEU A 103 -15.73 -11.95 2.30
CA LEU A 103 -15.89 -13.10 3.21
C LEU A 103 -17.32 -13.64 3.13
N PRO A 104 -17.54 -14.93 3.44
CA PRO A 104 -18.90 -15.48 3.63
C PRO A 104 -19.68 -14.73 4.70
N GLU A 105 -21.03 -14.66 4.57
CA GLU A 105 -21.89 -13.85 5.45
C GLU A 105 -21.80 -14.23 6.94
N HIS A 106 -21.48 -15.48 7.26
CA HIS A 106 -21.36 -15.98 8.64
C HIS A 106 -20.02 -15.63 9.31
N ILE A 107 -19.05 -15.09 8.55
CA ILE A 107 -17.75 -14.65 9.07
C ILE A 107 -17.83 -13.13 9.36
N ASP A 108 -17.43 -12.74 10.57
CA ASP A 108 -17.35 -11.31 10.90
C ASP A 108 -16.25 -10.65 10.03
N PRO A 109 -16.58 -9.65 9.21
CA PRO A 109 -15.60 -8.95 8.40
C PRO A 109 -14.55 -8.19 9.23
N ASN A 110 -14.77 -7.98 10.52
CA ASN A 110 -13.79 -7.35 11.41
C ASN A 110 -12.62 -8.27 11.79
N VAL A 111 -12.57 -9.51 11.32
CA VAL A 111 -11.44 -10.44 11.58
C VAL A 111 -10.10 -9.85 11.19
N VAL A 112 -10.03 -8.95 10.19
CA VAL A 112 -8.80 -8.26 9.78
C VAL A 112 -8.20 -7.40 10.89
N GLN A 113 -8.98 -6.99 11.90
CA GLN A 113 -8.49 -6.22 13.05
C GLN A 113 -7.57 -7.04 13.98
N PHE A 114 -7.54 -8.37 13.83
CA PHE A 114 -6.65 -9.27 14.55
C PHE A 114 -5.30 -9.48 13.86
N ILE A 115 -5.13 -8.97 12.63
CA ILE A 115 -3.82 -8.92 11.97
C ILE A 115 -2.93 -7.94 12.74
N SER A 116 -1.66 -8.32 12.98
CA SER A 116 -0.68 -7.39 13.51
C SER A 116 -0.52 -6.19 12.57
N PRO A 117 -0.59 -4.94 13.04
CA PRO A 117 -0.36 -3.77 12.19
C PRO A 117 0.96 -3.82 11.41
N MET A 118 1.97 -4.50 11.96
CA MET A 118 3.27 -4.72 11.32
C MET A 118 3.27 -5.77 10.20
N LYS A 119 2.15 -6.49 10.02
CA LYS A 119 1.97 -7.51 8.96
C LYS A 119 0.72 -7.23 8.10
N ASP A 120 0.02 -6.13 8.35
CA ASP A 120 -1.21 -5.72 7.66
C ASP A 120 -0.89 -5.04 6.32
N VAL A 121 -0.61 -5.83 5.30
CA VAL A 121 -0.22 -5.34 3.97
C VAL A 121 -1.37 -4.71 3.17
N ASP A 122 -2.63 -4.97 3.52
CA ASP A 122 -3.78 -4.28 2.94
C ASP A 122 -4.07 -2.94 3.63
N CYS A 123 -3.46 -2.69 4.81
CA CYS A 123 -3.65 -1.49 5.62
C CYS A 123 -5.12 -1.28 6.04
N PHE A 124 -5.75 -2.34 6.59
CA PHE A 124 -7.16 -2.33 7.00
C PHE A 124 -7.35 -2.34 8.51
N THR A 125 -6.28 -2.54 9.30
CA THR A 125 -6.36 -2.41 10.75
C THR A 125 -6.63 -0.96 11.16
N THR A 126 -7.35 -0.80 12.27
CA THR A 126 -7.65 0.55 12.82
C THR A 126 -6.38 1.35 13.12
N THR A 127 -5.30 0.69 13.51
CA THR A 127 -4.00 1.33 13.74
C THR A 127 -3.46 1.96 12.47
N ASN A 128 -3.37 1.19 11.37
CA ASN A 128 -2.80 1.67 10.11
C ASN A 128 -3.72 2.70 9.42
N VAL A 129 -5.04 2.46 9.41
CA VAL A 129 -6.02 3.44 8.88
C VAL A 129 -6.00 4.74 9.70
N GLY A 130 -5.85 4.64 11.03
CA GLY A 130 -5.74 5.79 11.91
C GLY A 130 -4.47 6.59 11.63
N ALA A 131 -3.32 5.92 11.46
CA ALA A 131 -2.06 6.57 11.15
C ALA A 131 -2.15 7.39 9.85
N ILE A 132 -2.67 6.81 8.75
CA ILE A 132 -2.89 7.52 7.49
C ILE A 132 -3.84 8.70 7.67
N SER A 133 -4.90 8.55 8.45
CA SER A 133 -5.90 9.60 8.63
C SER A 133 -5.35 10.80 9.41
N ILE A 134 -4.33 10.59 10.24
CA ILE A 134 -3.67 11.64 11.02
C ILE A 134 -2.57 12.29 10.19
N ASP A 135 -1.64 11.51 9.67
CA ASP A 135 -0.49 11.99 8.89
C ASP A 135 0.06 10.85 8.03
N MET A 136 -0.21 10.88 6.74
CA MET A 136 0.25 9.85 5.83
C MET A 136 1.78 9.82 5.66
N THR A 137 2.48 10.90 6.01
CA THR A 137 3.96 10.95 5.94
C THR A 137 4.63 10.17 7.07
N LYS A 138 3.88 9.83 8.13
CA LYS A 138 4.35 9.08 9.30
C LYS A 138 4.10 7.57 9.22
N THR A 139 3.62 7.09 8.08
CA THR A 139 3.39 5.66 7.85
C THR A 139 3.96 5.24 6.52
N SER A 140 4.56 4.06 6.48
CA SER A 140 5.02 3.41 5.24
C SER A 140 3.92 2.59 4.56
N LEU A 141 2.73 2.48 5.16
CA LEU A 141 1.63 1.67 4.67
C LEU A 141 0.44 2.54 4.26
N ILE A 142 -0.15 2.18 3.13
CA ILE A 142 -1.34 2.84 2.60
C ILE A 142 -2.28 1.76 2.05
N PRO A 143 -3.64 1.87 2.20
CA PRO A 143 -4.55 0.89 1.62
C PRO A 143 -4.27 0.71 0.14
N CYS A 144 -4.09 -0.54 -0.31
CA CYS A 144 -3.51 -0.85 -1.61
C CYS A 144 -4.16 -0.10 -2.79
N THR A 145 -5.48 -0.04 -2.84
CA THR A 145 -6.21 0.69 -3.89
C THR A 145 -5.97 2.19 -3.80
N VAL A 146 -5.96 2.74 -2.59
CA VAL A 146 -5.76 4.18 -2.34
C VAL A 146 -4.33 4.60 -2.68
N GLY A 147 -3.35 3.80 -2.29
CA GLY A 147 -1.94 4.03 -2.62
C GLY A 147 -1.69 4.02 -4.12
N GLY A 148 -2.31 3.07 -4.84
CA GLY A 148 -2.22 3.05 -6.30
C GLY A 148 -2.83 4.28 -6.96
N ILE A 149 -3.96 4.78 -6.46
CA ILE A 149 -4.58 6.02 -6.94
C ILE A 149 -3.71 7.24 -6.60
N TYR A 150 -3.17 7.29 -5.37
CA TYR A 150 -2.24 8.34 -4.95
C TYR A 150 -1.03 8.44 -5.88
N GLN A 151 -0.37 7.32 -6.16
CA GLN A 151 0.78 7.26 -7.08
C GLN A 151 0.39 7.70 -8.49
N LEU A 152 -0.78 7.25 -8.99
CA LEU A 152 -1.28 7.62 -10.32
C LEU A 152 -1.55 9.12 -10.43
N LEU A 153 -2.19 9.73 -9.42
CA LEU A 153 -2.43 11.16 -9.39
C LEU A 153 -1.11 11.95 -9.36
N ARG A 154 -0.16 11.53 -8.51
CA ARG A 154 1.16 12.17 -8.44
C ARG A 154 1.92 12.11 -9.76
N SER A 155 1.95 10.97 -10.42
CA SER A 155 2.73 10.75 -11.65
C SER A 155 2.09 11.33 -12.90
N THR A 156 0.73 11.33 -13.01
CA THR A 156 0.02 11.71 -14.24
C THR A 156 -0.56 13.12 -14.14
N VAL A 157 -1.06 13.51 -12.97
CA VAL A 157 -1.75 14.80 -12.76
C VAL A 157 -0.82 15.82 -12.10
N GLY A 158 0.08 15.37 -11.23
CA GLY A 158 0.99 16.23 -10.46
C GLY A 158 0.30 16.86 -9.24
N ASP A 159 0.46 18.16 -9.09
CA ASP A 159 -0.12 18.93 -7.98
C ASP A 159 -1.64 19.07 -8.10
N ILE A 160 -2.35 18.68 -7.04
CA ILE A 160 -3.80 18.79 -6.94
C ILE A 160 -4.26 19.79 -5.85
N THR A 161 -3.34 20.61 -5.35
CA THR A 161 -3.63 21.66 -4.34
C THR A 161 -4.79 22.54 -4.79
N GLY A 162 -5.79 22.68 -3.92
CA GLY A 162 -6.99 23.48 -4.17
C GLY A 162 -8.01 22.89 -5.16
N LYS A 163 -7.71 21.75 -5.82
CA LYS A 163 -8.67 21.09 -6.72
C LYS A 163 -9.85 20.52 -5.92
N HIS A 164 -11.05 20.59 -6.51
CA HIS A 164 -12.24 19.96 -5.94
C HIS A 164 -12.30 18.48 -6.32
N CYS A 165 -12.09 17.61 -5.36
CA CYS A 165 -12.16 16.17 -5.52
C CYS A 165 -13.49 15.63 -4.98
N VAL A 166 -14.21 14.84 -5.78
CA VAL A 166 -15.42 14.13 -5.34
C VAL A 166 -15.17 12.63 -5.27
N VAL A 167 -15.28 12.08 -4.08
CA VAL A 167 -15.16 10.64 -3.83
C VAL A 167 -16.55 10.04 -3.73
N ILE A 168 -16.91 9.14 -4.65
CA ILE A 168 -18.20 8.45 -4.65
C ILE A 168 -18.03 7.06 -4.05
N GLY A 169 -18.47 6.92 -2.83
CA GLY A 169 -18.29 5.74 -1.99
C GLY A 169 -17.76 6.13 -0.61
N ARG A 170 -18.11 5.35 0.43
CA ARG A 170 -17.65 5.58 1.80
C ARG A 170 -17.26 4.28 2.51
N SER A 171 -16.76 3.32 1.74
CA SER A 171 -16.24 2.08 2.30
C SER A 171 -15.00 2.36 3.17
N ASN A 172 -14.74 1.46 4.12
CA ASN A 172 -13.55 1.56 4.96
C ASN A 172 -12.26 1.24 4.19
N ILE A 173 -12.40 0.54 3.05
CA ILE A 173 -11.25 0.05 2.26
C ILE A 173 -10.83 1.02 1.14
N VAL A 174 -11.72 1.89 0.65
CA VAL A 174 -11.40 2.85 -0.42
C VAL A 174 -11.92 4.25 -0.08
N GLY A 175 -13.23 4.43 0.07
CA GLY A 175 -13.84 5.76 0.08
C GLY A 175 -13.35 6.66 1.22
N LYS A 176 -13.35 6.18 2.46
CA LYS A 176 -12.88 6.94 3.62
C LYS A 176 -11.37 7.22 3.57
N PRO A 177 -10.51 6.21 3.39
CA PRO A 177 -9.08 6.47 3.34
C PRO A 177 -8.69 7.33 2.12
N MET A 178 -9.36 7.19 0.97
CA MET A 178 -9.11 8.04 -0.19
C MET A 178 -9.42 9.52 0.11
N ALA A 179 -10.54 9.79 0.78
CA ALA A 179 -10.87 11.16 1.17
C ALA A 179 -9.83 11.76 2.11
N SER A 180 -9.30 10.96 3.03
CA SER A 180 -8.22 11.39 3.94
C SER A 180 -6.93 11.72 3.19
N VAL A 181 -6.50 10.84 2.27
CA VAL A 181 -5.29 11.05 1.46
C VAL A 181 -5.42 12.29 0.58
N LEU A 182 -6.55 12.45 -0.14
CA LEU A 182 -6.76 13.64 -0.98
C LEU A 182 -6.76 14.95 -0.17
N THR A 183 -7.28 14.92 1.07
CA THR A 183 -7.23 16.08 1.96
C THR A 183 -5.80 16.44 2.33
N GLN A 184 -4.94 15.45 2.57
CA GLN A 184 -3.52 15.64 2.85
C GLN A 184 -2.67 16.01 1.62
N MET A 185 -3.24 15.85 0.41
CA MET A 185 -2.71 16.41 -0.84
C MET A 185 -3.26 17.85 -1.11
N ASP A 186 -3.76 18.53 -0.08
CA ASP A 186 -4.32 19.88 -0.13
C ASP A 186 -5.51 20.05 -1.08
N ALA A 187 -6.23 18.98 -1.41
CA ALA A 187 -7.45 19.05 -2.19
C ALA A 187 -8.68 19.37 -1.32
N THR A 188 -9.68 20.03 -1.90
CA THR A 188 -11.01 20.16 -1.29
C THR A 188 -11.84 18.93 -1.61
N VAL A 189 -12.24 18.16 -0.59
CA VAL A 189 -12.84 16.83 -0.79
C VAL A 189 -14.33 16.82 -0.43
N THR A 190 -15.15 16.33 -1.35
CA THR A 190 -16.57 16.02 -1.11
C THR A 190 -16.79 14.52 -1.19
N VAL A 191 -17.31 13.91 -0.11
CA VAL A 191 -17.65 12.48 -0.08
C VAL A 191 -19.14 12.30 -0.37
N CYS A 192 -19.45 11.61 -1.47
CA CYS A 192 -20.80 11.25 -1.89
C CYS A 192 -21.09 9.76 -1.65
N HIS A 193 -22.33 9.42 -1.38
CA HIS A 193 -22.76 8.06 -1.09
C HIS A 193 -24.23 7.82 -1.41
N SER A 194 -24.78 6.64 -1.18
CA SER A 194 -26.17 6.26 -1.51
C SER A 194 -27.26 7.11 -0.88
N LYS A 195 -26.93 7.98 0.07
CA LYS A 195 -27.87 8.94 0.71
C LYS A 195 -27.64 10.37 0.27
N THR A 196 -26.62 10.63 -0.58
CA THR A 196 -26.36 11.96 -1.11
C THR A 196 -27.48 12.37 -2.08
N LYS A 197 -28.01 13.57 -1.91
CA LYS A 197 -29.00 14.17 -2.82
C LYS A 197 -28.28 14.86 -3.95
N ASN A 198 -28.89 14.84 -5.15
CA ASN A 198 -28.37 15.54 -6.33
C ASN A 198 -26.89 15.24 -6.65
N LEU A 199 -26.52 13.95 -6.73
CA LEU A 199 -25.16 13.55 -6.99
C LEU A 199 -24.54 14.30 -8.20
N ALA A 200 -25.29 14.45 -9.29
CA ALA A 200 -24.82 15.13 -10.49
C ALA A 200 -24.34 16.57 -10.21
N SER A 201 -24.98 17.31 -9.29
CA SER A 201 -24.56 18.68 -8.96
C SER A 201 -23.17 18.73 -8.30
N HIS A 202 -22.78 17.69 -7.56
CA HIS A 202 -21.44 17.58 -6.99
C HIS A 202 -20.41 17.22 -8.07
N LEU A 203 -20.75 16.30 -8.98
CA LEU A 203 -19.85 15.85 -10.04
C LEU A 203 -19.59 16.94 -11.10
N LEU A 204 -20.61 17.76 -11.43
CA LEU A 204 -20.47 18.87 -12.37
C LEU A 204 -19.53 19.98 -11.90
N THR A 205 -19.12 19.98 -10.64
CA THR A 205 -18.15 20.94 -10.09
C THR A 205 -16.80 20.32 -9.77
N ALA A 206 -16.68 18.98 -9.90
CA ALA A 206 -15.48 18.24 -9.53
C ALA A 206 -14.37 18.37 -10.58
N ASP A 207 -13.15 18.68 -10.15
CA ASP A 207 -11.94 18.58 -10.97
C ASP A 207 -11.50 17.13 -11.11
N ILE A 208 -11.62 16.38 -9.99
CA ILE A 208 -11.24 14.96 -9.92
C ILE A 208 -12.43 14.17 -9.34
N ILE A 209 -12.79 13.09 -10.00
CA ILE A 209 -13.85 12.17 -9.58
C ILE A 209 -13.24 10.80 -9.30
N ILE A 210 -13.37 10.32 -8.06
CA ILE A 210 -13.00 8.95 -7.69
C ILE A 210 -14.28 8.15 -7.53
N SER A 211 -14.55 7.20 -8.43
CA SER A 211 -15.75 6.37 -8.38
C SER A 211 -15.47 4.98 -7.81
N ALA A 212 -16.07 4.67 -6.68
CA ALA A 212 -15.96 3.40 -5.96
C ALA A 212 -17.33 2.93 -5.43
N VAL A 213 -18.32 2.83 -6.34
CA VAL A 213 -19.71 2.48 -6.00
C VAL A 213 -20.09 1.04 -6.36
N GLY A 214 -19.35 0.40 -7.25
CA GLY A 214 -19.64 -0.97 -7.69
C GLY A 214 -20.97 -1.08 -8.45
N LYS A 215 -21.27 -0.10 -9.31
CA LYS A 215 -22.46 -0.09 -10.17
C LYS A 215 -22.06 0.13 -11.62
N PRO A 216 -22.38 -0.81 -12.54
CA PRO A 216 -21.95 -0.70 -13.91
C PRO A 216 -22.52 0.56 -14.56
N LYS A 217 -21.67 1.34 -15.23
CA LYS A 217 -22.04 2.50 -16.06
C LYS A 217 -22.94 3.51 -15.38
N PHE A 218 -22.74 3.73 -14.09
CA PHE A 218 -23.57 4.60 -13.26
C PHE A 218 -23.31 6.09 -13.54
N ILE A 219 -22.04 6.46 -13.87
CA ILE A 219 -21.65 7.82 -14.18
C ILE A 219 -21.58 7.99 -15.70
N ASN A 220 -22.26 9.01 -16.24
CA ASN A 220 -22.28 9.33 -17.66
C ASN A 220 -21.80 10.76 -17.94
N HIS A 221 -21.62 11.10 -19.21
CA HIS A 221 -21.08 12.41 -19.66
C HIS A 221 -21.90 13.63 -19.23
N TYR A 222 -23.23 13.48 -18.96
CA TYR A 222 -24.05 14.60 -18.48
C TYR A 222 -23.75 14.98 -17.03
N MET A 223 -23.13 14.07 -16.27
CA MET A 223 -22.80 14.26 -14.86
C MET A 223 -21.40 14.82 -14.61
N VAL A 224 -20.59 14.98 -15.65
CA VAL A 224 -19.16 15.32 -15.53
C VAL A 224 -18.91 16.70 -16.13
N LYS A 225 -18.05 17.51 -15.51
CA LYS A 225 -17.66 18.81 -16.09
C LYS A 225 -16.59 18.63 -17.17
N GLU A 226 -16.42 19.67 -18.00
CA GLU A 226 -15.33 19.78 -18.98
C GLU A 226 -13.97 19.76 -18.27
N GLY A 227 -13.01 18.99 -18.80
CA GLY A 227 -11.66 18.87 -18.26
C GLY A 227 -11.58 18.08 -16.94
N ALA A 228 -12.62 17.35 -16.55
CA ALA A 228 -12.57 16.52 -15.35
C ALA A 228 -11.64 15.31 -15.53
N ILE A 229 -11.00 14.90 -14.42
CA ILE A 229 -10.20 13.69 -14.33
C ILE A 229 -11.03 12.62 -13.61
N ILE A 230 -11.12 11.41 -14.18
CA ILE A 230 -11.93 10.33 -13.62
C ILE A 230 -11.08 9.13 -13.27
N ILE A 231 -11.10 8.73 -12.00
CA ILE A 231 -10.51 7.50 -11.49
C ILE A 231 -11.64 6.52 -11.23
N ASP A 232 -11.83 5.56 -12.14
CA ASP A 232 -12.83 4.52 -12.01
C ASP A 232 -12.25 3.29 -11.29
N VAL A 233 -12.68 3.09 -10.05
CA VAL A 233 -12.29 1.96 -9.18
C VAL A 233 -13.23 0.77 -9.35
N GLY A 234 -14.40 1.00 -9.99
CA GLY A 234 -15.44 0.00 -10.15
C GLY A 234 -14.99 -1.19 -11.01
N ILE A 235 -15.30 -2.40 -10.56
CA ILE A 235 -15.13 -3.62 -11.37
C ILE A 235 -16.47 -4.35 -11.36
N ASN A 236 -17.18 -4.23 -12.44
CA ASN A 236 -18.53 -4.72 -12.61
C ASN A 236 -18.63 -5.67 -13.82
N LYS A 237 -19.79 -6.31 -13.98
CA LYS A 237 -20.19 -6.97 -15.22
C LYS A 237 -21.37 -6.21 -15.81
N ASP A 238 -21.31 -5.95 -17.11
CA ASP A 238 -22.46 -5.42 -17.86
C ASP A 238 -23.47 -6.52 -18.16
N ASP A 239 -24.57 -6.17 -18.80
CA ASP A 239 -25.67 -7.09 -19.16
C ASP A 239 -25.22 -8.25 -20.07
N ASN A 240 -24.09 -8.09 -20.75
CA ASN A 240 -23.47 -9.11 -21.62
C ASN A 240 -22.39 -9.92 -20.89
N GLY A 241 -22.19 -9.71 -19.59
CA GLY A 241 -21.15 -10.37 -18.79
C GLY A 241 -19.73 -9.83 -19.03
N LYS A 242 -19.56 -8.76 -19.82
CA LYS A 242 -18.28 -8.11 -20.06
C LYS A 242 -17.89 -7.25 -18.85
N THR A 243 -16.61 -7.26 -18.51
CA THR A 243 -16.09 -6.41 -17.43
C THR A 243 -16.16 -4.94 -17.81
N CYS A 244 -16.74 -4.12 -16.93
CA CYS A 244 -16.84 -2.68 -17.08
C CYS A 244 -16.64 -1.97 -15.74
N GLY A 245 -16.46 -0.65 -15.79
CA GLY A 245 -16.34 0.20 -14.60
C GLY A 245 -17.69 0.74 -14.10
N ASP A 246 -17.60 1.69 -13.17
CA ASP A 246 -18.72 2.49 -12.71
C ASP A 246 -19.08 3.59 -13.72
N VAL A 247 -18.19 3.89 -14.66
CA VAL A 247 -18.32 4.96 -15.64
C VAL A 247 -18.75 4.41 -16.99
N ASP A 248 -19.73 5.05 -17.63
CA ASP A 248 -20.14 4.77 -18.99
C ASP A 248 -19.23 5.52 -19.97
N VAL A 249 -18.19 4.81 -20.43
CA VAL A 249 -17.16 5.39 -21.30
C VAL A 249 -17.67 5.44 -22.73
N THR A 250 -18.15 6.60 -23.15
CA THR A 250 -18.61 6.91 -24.53
C THR A 250 -17.68 7.92 -25.18
N ASP A 251 -17.79 8.11 -26.48
CA ASP A 251 -16.99 9.12 -27.22
C ASP A 251 -17.26 10.52 -26.66
N GLU A 252 -18.51 10.84 -26.33
CA GLU A 252 -18.89 12.14 -25.74
C GLU A 252 -18.25 12.35 -24.35
N LEU A 253 -18.08 11.26 -23.55
CA LEU A 253 -17.36 11.37 -22.30
C LEU A 253 -15.87 11.60 -22.55
N LEU A 254 -15.27 10.86 -23.48
CA LEU A 254 -13.85 10.97 -23.82
C LEU A 254 -13.51 12.35 -24.41
N GLU A 255 -14.41 12.95 -25.17
CA GLU A 255 -14.22 14.35 -25.65
C GLU A 255 -14.14 15.31 -24.46
N LYS A 256 -14.92 15.07 -23.41
CA LYS A 256 -15.15 15.99 -22.30
C LYS A 256 -14.11 15.92 -21.18
N VAL A 257 -13.63 14.71 -20.84
CA VAL A 257 -12.66 14.53 -19.75
C VAL A 257 -11.22 14.90 -20.16
N GLU A 258 -10.39 15.23 -19.20
CA GLU A 258 -8.95 15.36 -19.40
C GLU A 258 -8.28 13.98 -19.36
N TRP A 259 -8.57 13.20 -18.29
CA TRP A 259 -8.04 11.85 -18.10
C TRP A 259 -9.10 10.91 -17.54
N ILE A 260 -8.98 9.62 -17.87
CA ILE A 260 -9.79 8.55 -17.28
C ILE A 260 -8.96 7.27 -17.14
N THR A 261 -9.14 6.54 -16.04
CA THR A 261 -8.59 5.20 -15.89
C THR A 261 -9.40 4.16 -16.65
N PRO A 262 -8.75 3.19 -17.32
CA PRO A 262 -9.47 2.11 -18.00
C PRO A 262 -10.02 1.06 -17.04
N VAL A 263 -11.12 0.40 -17.42
CA VAL A 263 -11.61 -0.80 -16.78
C VAL A 263 -11.95 -1.85 -17.88
N PRO A 264 -11.32 -3.02 -17.89
CA PRO A 264 -10.26 -3.53 -16.99
C PRO A 264 -8.89 -2.89 -17.22
N HIS A 265 -7.90 -3.30 -16.42
CA HIS A 265 -6.48 -2.92 -16.52
C HIS A 265 -6.13 -1.50 -15.99
N GLY A 266 -7.04 -0.89 -15.26
CA GLY A 266 -6.81 0.38 -14.55
C GLY A 266 -6.34 0.18 -13.10
N VAL A 267 -7.07 0.77 -12.16
CA VAL A 267 -6.76 0.81 -10.72
C VAL A 267 -6.45 -0.57 -10.11
N GLY A 268 -7.08 -1.64 -10.61
CA GLY A 268 -6.80 -3.00 -10.12
C GLY A 268 -5.35 -3.46 -10.31
N GLN A 269 -4.63 -2.95 -11.33
CA GLN A 269 -3.20 -3.23 -11.51
C GLN A 269 -2.36 -2.51 -10.45
N LEU A 270 -2.73 -1.27 -10.16
CA LEU A 270 -2.08 -0.44 -9.15
C LEU A 270 -2.31 -0.98 -7.73
N THR A 271 -3.49 -1.55 -7.47
CA THR A 271 -3.78 -2.23 -6.19
C THR A 271 -2.80 -3.36 -5.92
N VAL A 272 -2.48 -4.17 -6.93
CA VAL A 272 -1.54 -5.29 -6.78
C VAL A 272 -0.10 -4.80 -6.65
N SER A 273 0.32 -3.79 -7.39
CA SER A 273 1.67 -3.24 -7.25
C SER A 273 1.88 -2.54 -5.90
N THR A 274 0.87 -1.83 -5.40
CA THR A 274 0.93 -1.23 -4.05
C THR A 274 0.96 -2.30 -2.95
N LEU A 275 0.28 -3.43 -3.13
CA LEU A 275 0.40 -4.56 -2.20
C LEU A 275 1.86 -5.06 -2.12
N MET A 276 2.56 -5.14 -3.24
CA MET A 276 3.98 -5.52 -3.26
C MET A 276 4.86 -4.46 -2.55
N SER A 277 4.58 -3.18 -2.78
CA SER A 277 5.25 -2.08 -2.08
C SER A 277 5.01 -2.14 -0.55
N ASN A 278 3.76 -2.38 -0.13
CA ASN A 278 3.45 -2.55 1.30
C ASN A 278 4.15 -3.78 1.89
N LEU A 279 4.22 -4.90 1.15
CA LEU A 279 4.94 -6.10 1.59
C LEU A 279 6.43 -5.83 1.79
N MET A 280 7.06 -5.09 0.86
CA MET A 280 8.44 -4.63 1.01
C MET A 280 8.60 -3.76 2.27
N SER A 281 7.69 -2.80 2.48
CA SER A 281 7.74 -1.89 3.63
C SER A 281 7.61 -2.61 4.97
N VAL A 282 6.65 -3.56 5.10
CA VAL A 282 6.51 -4.33 6.35
C VAL A 282 7.71 -5.24 6.58
N HIS A 283 8.27 -5.83 5.53
CA HIS A 283 9.49 -6.63 5.64
C HIS A 283 10.67 -5.78 6.11
N ALA A 284 10.93 -4.64 5.46
CA ALA A 284 12.00 -3.73 5.85
C ALA A 284 11.89 -3.28 7.31
N ASN A 285 10.69 -2.90 7.75
CA ASN A 285 10.43 -2.49 9.14
C ASN A 285 10.67 -3.63 10.14
N GLN A 286 10.29 -4.87 9.80
CA GLN A 286 10.53 -6.05 10.64
C GLN A 286 12.01 -6.39 10.72
N MET A 287 12.75 -6.34 9.61
CA MET A 287 14.19 -6.58 9.58
C MET A 287 14.96 -5.51 10.38
N TYR A 288 14.55 -4.25 10.26
CA TYR A 288 15.13 -3.15 11.04
C TYR A 288 14.89 -3.33 12.55
N ALA A 289 13.68 -3.69 12.95
CA ALA A 289 13.37 -3.96 14.35
C ALA A 289 14.16 -5.15 14.91
N LEU A 290 14.35 -6.19 14.10
CA LEU A 290 15.17 -7.35 14.47
C LEU A 290 16.64 -6.95 14.65
N TYR A 291 17.21 -6.20 13.71
CA TYR A 291 18.58 -5.71 13.78
C TYR A 291 18.82 -4.90 15.05
N ASN A 292 17.96 -3.91 15.35
CA ASN A 292 18.09 -3.11 16.55
C ASN A 292 17.99 -3.92 17.85
N SER A 293 17.16 -4.96 17.89
CA SER A 293 17.07 -5.83 19.06
C SER A 293 18.35 -6.65 19.28
N MET A 294 19.01 -7.07 18.20
CA MET A 294 20.29 -7.80 18.27
C MET A 294 21.43 -6.88 18.73
N GLU A 295 21.47 -5.64 18.25
CA GLU A 295 22.46 -4.65 18.70
C GLU A 295 22.31 -4.33 20.19
N GLN A 296 21.07 -4.11 20.68
CA GLN A 296 20.83 -3.88 22.09
C GLN A 296 21.29 -5.06 22.96
N GLN A 297 21.02 -6.30 22.55
CA GLN A 297 21.47 -7.49 23.27
C GLN A 297 23.00 -7.59 23.31
N SER A 298 23.67 -7.34 22.18
CA SER A 298 25.15 -7.37 22.14
C SER A 298 25.79 -6.28 22.98
N GLN A 299 25.16 -5.10 23.10
CA GLN A 299 25.62 -4.04 23.99
C GLN A 299 25.40 -4.44 25.46
N GLU A 300 24.24 -4.97 25.84
CA GLU A 300 23.97 -5.44 27.19
C GLU A 300 24.93 -6.57 27.64
N GLU A 301 25.26 -7.51 26.74
CA GLU A 301 26.25 -8.55 27.00
C GLU A 301 27.67 -7.96 27.21
N SER A 302 28.08 -6.98 26.41
CA SER A 302 29.37 -6.30 26.54
C SER A 302 29.47 -5.45 27.83
N TYR A 303 28.36 -4.82 28.26
CA TYR A 303 28.30 -4.12 29.54
C TYR A 303 28.29 -5.05 30.74
N GLY A 304 27.69 -6.25 30.62
CA GLY A 304 27.72 -7.28 31.66
C GLY A 304 29.13 -7.79 31.96
N GLU A 305 30.00 -7.84 30.96
CA GLU A 305 31.41 -8.22 31.12
C GLU A 305 32.30 -7.06 31.65
N THR A 306 31.96 -5.81 31.36
CA THR A 306 32.74 -4.61 31.75
C THR A 306 32.29 -3.96 33.06
N ALA A 307 31.16 -4.37 33.65
CA ALA A 307 30.63 -3.81 34.91
C ALA A 307 31.52 -4.06 36.16
N GLN A 308 32.75 -4.56 36.00
CA GLN A 308 33.76 -4.62 37.07
C GLN A 308 34.72 -3.42 37.08
N THR A 309 34.66 -2.47 36.16
CA THR A 309 35.54 -1.28 36.17
C THR A 309 34.78 -0.06 35.67
N GLY A 310 34.47 0.80 36.58
CA GLY A 310 34.06 2.18 36.65
C GLY A 310 33.79 3.01 35.38
N ASP A 311 32.80 3.90 35.57
CA ASP A 311 32.47 5.14 34.84
C ASP A 311 32.20 4.99 33.30
N VAL A 312 30.91 5.05 32.93
CA VAL A 312 30.48 5.12 31.51
C VAL A 312 29.57 6.37 31.37
N GLU A 313 29.96 7.26 30.46
CA GLU A 313 29.11 8.34 29.96
C GLU A 313 28.00 7.74 29.04
N GLU A 314 26.74 8.15 29.28
CA GLU A 314 25.60 7.78 28.41
C GLU A 314 25.73 8.50 27.07
N VAL A 315 25.78 7.72 25.98
CA VAL A 315 25.69 8.23 24.61
C VAL A 315 24.26 8.01 24.10
N GLU A 316 23.51 9.07 23.92
CA GLU A 316 22.22 9.02 23.23
C GLU A 316 22.42 8.87 21.72
N VAL A 317 21.92 7.80 21.12
CA VAL A 317 21.96 7.59 19.68
C VAL A 317 20.56 7.87 19.10
N ASP A 318 20.45 8.98 18.35
CA ASP A 318 19.23 9.31 17.61
C ASP A 318 19.19 8.49 16.31
N VAL A 319 18.30 7.50 16.25
CA VAL A 319 18.10 6.66 15.07
C VAL A 319 16.93 7.20 14.26
N ILE A 320 17.19 7.66 13.03
CA ILE A 320 16.18 8.13 12.09
C ILE A 320 15.36 6.92 11.61
N PRO A 321 14.02 6.87 11.87
CA PRO A 321 13.20 5.75 11.45
C PRO A 321 13.08 5.67 9.91
N PRO A 322 12.89 4.46 9.34
CA PRO A 322 12.78 4.23 7.88
C PRO A 322 11.69 5.03 7.18
N SER A 323 10.65 5.49 7.93
CA SER A 323 9.56 6.32 7.41
C SER A 323 10.01 7.61 6.74
N ASP A 324 11.13 8.19 7.16
CA ASP A 324 11.61 9.48 6.63
C ASP A 324 12.37 9.34 5.29
N ARG A 325 12.60 8.09 4.82
CA ARG A 325 13.33 7.82 3.58
C ARG A 325 12.43 7.65 2.35
N PHE A 326 11.12 7.33 2.53
CA PHE A 326 10.28 6.90 1.40
C PHE A 326 9.40 7.99 0.78
N PHE A 327 9.31 9.21 1.35
CA PHE A 327 8.40 10.26 0.90
C PHE A 327 9.00 11.66 0.96
N LYS A 328 10.25 11.86 0.53
CA LYS A 328 10.77 13.22 0.32
C LYS A 328 10.20 13.80 -0.97
N GLU A 329 9.79 15.05 -0.94
CA GLU A 329 8.93 15.73 -1.90
C GLU A 329 9.48 15.84 -3.34
N ASP A 330 10.73 15.54 -3.64
CA ASP A 330 11.38 15.79 -4.94
C ASP A 330 12.30 14.66 -5.46
N GLU A 331 12.33 13.47 -4.83
CA GLU A 331 13.22 12.39 -5.30
C GLU A 331 12.42 11.17 -5.77
N VAL A 332 12.61 10.80 -7.04
CA VAL A 332 12.53 9.40 -7.48
C VAL A 332 13.31 8.58 -6.46
N ILE A 333 12.70 7.56 -5.87
CA ILE A 333 13.30 6.74 -4.81
C ILE A 333 14.67 6.27 -5.31
N ASP A 334 15.72 6.98 -4.88
CA ASP A 334 17.11 6.58 -5.14
C ASP A 334 17.50 5.65 -3.98
N PHE A 335 17.53 4.36 -4.27
CA PHE A 335 18.13 3.40 -3.35
C PHE A 335 19.64 3.60 -3.39
N PRO A 336 20.37 3.61 -2.25
CA PRO A 336 21.82 3.64 -2.27
C PRO A 336 22.31 2.47 -3.12
N GLN A 337 23.03 2.78 -4.21
CA GLN A 337 23.54 1.77 -5.16
C GLN A 337 24.72 0.98 -4.60
N ASP A 338 25.25 1.41 -3.47
CA ASP A 338 26.36 0.74 -2.78
C ASP A 338 25.90 0.39 -1.36
N GLY A 339 25.99 -0.88 -0.99
CA GLY A 339 25.44 -1.49 0.24
C GLY A 339 25.97 -0.90 1.56
N GLU A 340 25.94 0.40 1.70
CA GLU A 340 26.34 1.13 2.89
C GLU A 340 25.12 1.46 3.75
N ILE A 341 25.05 0.85 4.93
CA ILE A 341 24.19 1.30 6.01
C ILE A 341 24.91 2.51 6.63
N ILE A 342 24.44 3.73 6.33
CA ILE A 342 25.00 4.94 6.95
C ILE A 342 24.45 5.02 8.38
N VAL A 343 25.28 4.71 9.35
CA VAL A 343 25.03 5.01 10.76
C VAL A 343 25.62 6.41 11.02
N ALA A 344 24.78 7.42 11.16
CA ALA A 344 25.24 8.75 11.55
C ALA A 344 25.42 8.78 13.09
N VAL A 345 26.66 8.81 13.54
CA VAL A 345 27.01 9.07 14.93
C VAL A 345 27.17 10.60 15.07
N GLN A 346 26.29 11.23 15.83
CA GLN A 346 26.44 12.65 16.18
C GLN A 346 27.22 12.78 17.49
N ASP A 347 28.48 13.14 17.38
CA ASP A 347 29.22 13.71 18.52
C ASP A 347 28.82 15.18 18.68
N GLY A 348 28.41 15.53 19.89
CA GLY A 348 27.72 16.78 20.20
C GLY A 348 28.55 18.06 20.10
N ASN A 349 29.45 18.27 19.15
CA ASN A 349 30.11 19.59 18.95
C ASN A 349 30.97 19.73 17.68
N ASP A 350 30.69 19.04 16.54
CA ASP A 350 31.33 19.44 15.27
C ASP A 350 30.56 18.92 14.04
N PRO A 351 30.69 19.55 12.85
CA PRO A 351 29.90 19.18 11.68
C PRO A 351 30.33 17.84 11.10
N VAL A 352 29.33 17.06 10.71
CA VAL A 352 29.33 15.72 10.12
C VAL A 352 30.62 15.36 9.39
N ALA A 353 31.34 14.38 9.93
CA ALA A 353 32.39 13.66 9.19
C ALA A 353 31.85 12.30 8.75
N ASP A 354 31.85 12.09 7.44
CA ASP A 354 31.54 10.80 6.80
C ASP A 354 32.58 9.76 7.25
N THR A 355 32.16 8.77 8.05
CA THR A 355 33.00 7.61 8.36
C THR A 355 32.31 6.35 7.79
N THR A 356 32.83 5.83 6.70
CA THR A 356 32.53 4.51 6.16
C THR A 356 33.16 3.43 7.03
N VAL A 357 32.37 2.47 7.49
CA VAL A 357 32.87 1.28 8.18
C VAL A 357 32.75 0.09 7.24
N ASP A 358 33.89 -0.41 6.75
CA ASP A 358 33.99 -1.66 6.00
C ASP A 358 33.73 -2.84 6.95
N ILE A 359 32.72 -3.64 6.63
CA ILE A 359 32.49 -4.90 7.32
C ILE A 359 33.33 -5.97 6.65
N GLU A 360 34.52 -6.27 7.21
CA GLU A 360 35.22 -7.51 6.89
C GLU A 360 34.48 -8.72 7.42
N THR A 361 34.18 -9.65 6.53
CA THR A 361 33.60 -10.96 6.81
C THR A 361 34.49 -11.75 7.79
N VAL A 362 34.00 -12.02 8.98
CA VAL A 362 34.58 -13.05 9.85
C VAL A 362 33.95 -14.38 9.49
N THR A 363 34.69 -15.18 8.72
CA THR A 363 34.47 -16.63 8.58
C THR A 363 35.33 -17.32 9.63
N GLU A 364 34.71 -17.97 10.62
CA GLU A 364 35.12 -19.25 11.20
C GLU A 364 33.95 -19.93 11.89
#